data_7966896c1eef4d9e8c358695b43f4b68
#
_entry.id   7966896c1eef4d9e8c358695b43f4b68
#
_cell.length_a   1.000
_cell.length_b   1.000
_cell.length_c   1.000
_cell.angle_alpha   90.00
_cell.angle_beta   90.00
_cell.angle_gamma   90.00
#
_symmetry.space_group_name_H-M   'P 1'
#
loop_
_entity.id
_entity.type
_entity.pdbx_description
1 polymer ?
#
loop_
_entity_poly.entity_id
_entity_poly.type
_entity_poly.pdbx_seq_one_letter_code
_entity_poly.pdbx_strand_id
1 'polypeptide(L)'
;MSESFLRRALNGHVLDQEQARSVFEEMSRGELSEIEIAAFLGALHARSEQPSEIAGAAEAFRSAAQHFTTTAPDVIDVVGTGGDGVGTINISTASAFVAASMGLKVAKHGNRAVSSKAGAADLVEAAGIPLDLSPASSATLLERTGFCFLFAQKYHPAMRYVAPVRGALKNPTIFNLIGPLVNPAPLSYQVLGVGKPELLDVVAKALVSLGLKHALVVHGSGTDEFAVHGPTEIREITQEGIASFTLTPEELGITPAPLSELVGGDAEENLRLISEIFAGKGAPAQREAIAATSGAMLYLAGKAESLNQGTELALSQLSSGAVASHLDTIVSTARELKEQENQ
;
A
#
# COMPACT_ATOMS: atom_id res chain seq x y z
N MET A 1 -12.49 9.84 -38.92
CA MET A 1 -12.33 8.85 -37.83
C MET A 1 -11.60 9.58 -36.70
N SER A 2 -12.15 9.67 -35.51
CA SER A 2 -11.45 10.23 -34.34
C SER A 2 -10.20 9.38 -34.09
N GLU A 3 -9.08 10.03 -33.86
CA GLU A 3 -7.84 9.36 -33.46
C GLU A 3 -8.09 8.60 -32.16
N SER A 4 -7.68 7.33 -32.07
CA SER A 4 -7.84 6.56 -30.82
C SER A 4 -6.98 7.19 -29.72
N PHE A 5 -7.43 7.09 -28.47
CA PHE A 5 -6.68 7.63 -27.31
C PHE A 5 -5.28 7.02 -27.21
N LEU A 6 -5.14 5.73 -27.57
CA LEU A 6 -3.85 5.07 -27.68
C LEU A 6 -2.91 5.84 -28.64
N ARG A 7 -3.35 6.19 -29.86
CA ARG A 7 -2.54 6.93 -30.82
C ARG A 7 -2.17 8.32 -30.31
N ARG A 8 -3.09 9.01 -29.65
CA ARG A 8 -2.81 10.32 -29.03
C ARG A 8 -1.66 10.22 -28.02
N ALA A 9 -1.69 9.20 -27.13
CA ALA A 9 -0.59 8.98 -26.18
C ALA A 9 0.73 8.65 -26.88
N LEU A 10 0.70 7.83 -27.93
CA LEU A 10 1.89 7.50 -28.74
C LEU A 10 2.47 8.74 -29.46
N ASN A 11 1.66 9.73 -29.77
CA ASN A 11 2.08 11.03 -30.33
C ASN A 11 2.51 12.02 -29.24
N GLY A 12 2.67 11.60 -27.98
CA GLY A 12 3.16 12.41 -26.87
C GLY A 12 2.09 13.26 -26.16
N HIS A 13 0.81 13.13 -26.54
CA HIS A 13 -0.26 13.85 -25.85
C HIS A 13 -0.56 13.24 -24.49
N VAL A 14 -0.74 14.10 -23.48
CA VAL A 14 -1.26 13.71 -22.17
C VAL A 14 -2.74 13.34 -22.30
N LEU A 15 -3.13 12.23 -21.72
CA LEU A 15 -4.53 11.82 -21.65
C LEU A 15 -5.19 12.39 -20.40
N ASP A 16 -6.44 12.84 -20.52
CA ASP A 16 -7.26 13.07 -19.35
C ASP A 16 -7.64 11.72 -18.68
N GLN A 17 -8.27 11.80 -17.52
CA GLN A 17 -8.56 10.60 -16.71
C GLN A 17 -9.49 9.61 -17.42
N GLU A 18 -10.53 10.10 -18.12
CA GLU A 18 -11.47 9.25 -18.85
C GLU A 18 -10.82 8.58 -20.07
N GLN A 19 -10.01 9.33 -20.81
CA GLN A 19 -9.27 8.83 -21.97
C GLN A 19 -8.24 7.77 -21.53
N ALA A 20 -7.49 8.03 -20.46
CA ALA A 20 -6.55 7.07 -19.90
C ALA A 20 -7.28 5.81 -19.42
N ARG A 21 -8.36 5.97 -18.65
CA ARG A 21 -9.20 4.88 -18.18
C ARG A 21 -9.67 3.99 -19.35
N SER A 22 -10.15 4.58 -20.44
CA SER A 22 -10.59 3.82 -21.62
C SER A 22 -9.49 2.91 -22.19
N VAL A 23 -8.26 3.42 -22.37
CA VAL A 23 -7.12 2.61 -22.88
C VAL A 23 -6.75 1.50 -21.89
N PHE A 24 -6.73 1.79 -20.60
CA PHE A 24 -6.41 0.79 -19.57
C PHE A 24 -7.52 -0.25 -19.39
N GLU A 25 -8.78 0.09 -19.66
CA GLU A 25 -9.89 -0.87 -19.72
C GLU A 25 -9.72 -1.85 -20.90
N GLU A 26 -9.40 -1.35 -22.11
CA GLU A 26 -9.07 -2.20 -23.27
C GLU A 26 -7.90 -3.15 -22.94
N MET A 27 -6.86 -2.62 -22.29
CA MET A 27 -5.72 -3.42 -21.82
C MET A 27 -6.14 -4.49 -20.80
N SER A 28 -6.99 -4.14 -19.85
CA SER A 28 -7.45 -5.06 -18.79
C SER A 28 -8.33 -6.20 -19.31
N ARG A 29 -8.99 -5.99 -20.47
CA ARG A 29 -9.78 -7.01 -21.18
C ARG A 29 -8.95 -7.84 -22.17
N GLY A 30 -7.66 -7.50 -22.39
CA GLY A 30 -6.78 -8.16 -23.34
C GLY A 30 -7.09 -7.82 -24.80
N GLU A 31 -7.66 -6.66 -25.06
CA GLU A 31 -8.02 -6.17 -26.38
C GLU A 31 -6.83 -5.51 -27.11
N LEU A 32 -5.77 -5.18 -26.37
CA LEU A 32 -4.52 -4.64 -26.91
C LEU A 32 -3.47 -5.75 -27.07
N SER A 33 -2.73 -5.70 -28.18
CA SER A 33 -1.57 -6.56 -28.38
C SER A 33 -0.40 -6.17 -27.43
N GLU A 34 0.51 -7.11 -27.18
CA GLU A 34 1.72 -6.85 -26.38
C GLU A 34 2.56 -5.69 -26.95
N ILE A 35 2.58 -5.53 -28.29
CA ILE A 35 3.30 -4.45 -28.97
C ILE A 35 2.65 -3.09 -28.65
N GLU A 36 1.31 -3.02 -28.70
CA GLU A 36 0.57 -1.79 -28.35
C GLU A 36 0.74 -1.44 -26.88
N ILE A 37 0.65 -2.42 -25.99
CA ILE A 37 0.89 -2.25 -24.55
C ILE A 37 2.32 -1.73 -24.31
N ALA A 38 3.34 -2.35 -24.93
CA ALA A 38 4.74 -1.94 -24.76
C ALA A 38 4.98 -0.51 -25.27
N ALA A 39 4.45 -0.17 -26.45
CA ALA A 39 4.58 1.16 -27.01
C ALA A 39 3.88 2.21 -26.14
N PHE A 40 2.67 1.92 -25.64
CA PHE A 40 1.91 2.81 -24.78
C PHE A 40 2.62 3.06 -23.44
N LEU A 41 3.02 2.00 -22.75
CA LEU A 41 3.75 2.12 -21.47
C LEU A 41 5.08 2.86 -21.65
N GLY A 42 5.80 2.58 -22.75
CA GLY A 42 7.04 3.29 -23.09
C GLY A 42 6.81 4.77 -23.36
N ALA A 43 5.74 5.14 -24.06
CA ALA A 43 5.40 6.54 -24.35
C ALA A 43 5.04 7.31 -23.06
N LEU A 44 4.26 6.70 -22.16
CA LEU A 44 3.94 7.31 -20.86
C LEU A 44 5.22 7.53 -20.03
N HIS A 45 6.04 6.51 -19.92
CA HIS A 45 7.28 6.56 -19.12
C HIS A 45 8.28 7.59 -19.67
N ALA A 46 8.45 7.69 -20.99
CA ALA A 46 9.40 8.60 -21.62
C ALA A 46 9.15 10.09 -21.33
N ARG A 47 7.90 10.47 -21.06
CA ARG A 47 7.50 11.86 -20.76
C ARG A 47 7.07 12.09 -19.30
N SER A 48 7.21 11.09 -18.49
CA SER A 48 6.69 10.97 -17.13
C SER A 48 5.16 10.91 -17.06
N GLU A 49 4.67 9.94 -16.34
CA GLU A 49 3.25 9.68 -16.13
C GLU A 49 2.57 10.87 -15.44
N GLN A 50 1.38 11.24 -15.89
CA GLN A 50 0.64 12.39 -15.34
C GLN A 50 -0.43 11.90 -14.34
N PRO A 51 -0.84 12.76 -13.38
CA PRO A 51 -1.83 12.39 -12.36
C PRO A 51 -3.15 11.85 -12.95
N SER A 52 -3.64 12.46 -14.05
CA SER A 52 -4.84 12.00 -14.74
C SER A 52 -4.71 10.61 -15.32
N GLU A 53 -3.55 10.26 -15.84
CA GLU A 53 -3.27 8.95 -16.42
C GLU A 53 -3.11 7.87 -15.33
N ILE A 54 -2.48 8.24 -14.22
CA ILE A 54 -2.36 7.37 -13.05
C ILE A 54 -3.74 7.09 -12.46
N ALA A 55 -4.58 8.11 -12.30
CA ALA A 55 -5.93 7.95 -11.80
C ALA A 55 -6.80 7.09 -12.73
N GLY A 56 -6.78 7.35 -14.05
CA GLY A 56 -7.51 6.56 -15.03
C GLY A 56 -7.06 5.09 -15.08
N ALA A 57 -5.74 4.83 -15.01
CA ALA A 57 -5.19 3.49 -14.93
C ALA A 57 -5.65 2.77 -13.64
N ALA A 58 -5.60 3.45 -12.50
CA ALA A 58 -6.05 2.89 -11.23
C ALA A 58 -7.55 2.56 -11.24
N GLU A 59 -8.39 3.44 -11.77
CA GLU A 59 -9.83 3.17 -11.92
C GLU A 59 -10.12 1.95 -12.80
N ALA A 60 -9.46 1.86 -13.96
CA ALA A 60 -9.64 0.73 -14.88
C ALA A 60 -9.29 -0.61 -14.23
N PHE A 61 -8.12 -0.69 -13.59
CA PHE A 61 -7.68 -1.92 -12.95
C PHE A 61 -8.41 -2.24 -11.64
N ARG A 62 -8.90 -1.22 -10.91
CA ARG A 62 -9.79 -1.41 -9.75
C ARG A 62 -11.15 -1.95 -10.20
N SER A 63 -11.71 -1.43 -11.29
CA SER A 63 -12.98 -1.91 -11.87
C SER A 63 -12.87 -3.33 -12.42
N ALA A 64 -11.71 -3.72 -12.92
CA ALA A 64 -11.43 -5.07 -13.43
C ALA A 64 -11.00 -6.06 -12.32
N ALA A 65 -10.87 -5.59 -11.07
CA ALA A 65 -10.49 -6.43 -9.94
C ALA A 65 -11.61 -7.39 -9.53
N GLN A 66 -11.24 -8.47 -8.85
CA GLN A 66 -12.20 -9.32 -8.18
C GLN A 66 -12.96 -8.48 -7.13
N HIS A 67 -14.28 -8.53 -7.21
CA HIS A 67 -15.13 -7.71 -6.36
C HIS A 67 -14.95 -8.03 -4.87
N PHE A 68 -14.76 -6.98 -4.07
CA PHE A 68 -14.68 -7.06 -2.61
C PHE A 68 -15.69 -6.09 -1.99
N THR A 69 -16.54 -6.61 -1.12
CA THR A 69 -17.54 -5.83 -0.38
C THR A 69 -17.42 -6.10 1.10
N THR A 70 -17.60 -5.08 1.91
CA THR A 70 -17.62 -5.17 3.37
C THR A 70 -18.63 -4.18 3.93
N THR A 71 -19.18 -4.50 5.09
CA THR A 71 -20.02 -3.59 5.89
C THR A 71 -19.19 -2.75 6.86
N ALA A 72 -17.88 -3.03 6.95
CA ALA A 72 -16.99 -2.29 7.82
C ALA A 72 -16.89 -0.82 7.37
N PRO A 73 -17.15 0.14 8.26
CA PRO A 73 -16.99 1.55 7.97
C PRO A 73 -15.52 1.94 7.94
N ASP A 74 -15.21 3.02 7.22
CA ASP A 74 -13.91 3.71 7.32
C ASP A 74 -12.69 2.80 7.17
N VAL A 75 -12.69 2.00 6.09
CA VAL A 75 -11.59 1.09 5.77
C VAL A 75 -10.33 1.87 5.40
N ILE A 76 -9.18 1.43 5.92
CA ILE A 76 -7.86 2.02 5.67
C ILE A 76 -6.92 1.01 5.04
N ASP A 77 -6.01 1.48 4.18
CA ASP A 77 -4.84 0.74 3.69
C ASP A 77 -3.54 1.46 4.05
N VAL A 78 -2.47 0.70 4.16
CA VAL A 78 -1.10 1.19 4.33
C VAL A 78 -0.18 0.44 3.40
N VAL A 79 0.48 1.16 2.50
CA VAL A 79 1.23 0.55 1.39
C VAL A 79 2.33 1.48 0.91
N GLY A 80 3.40 0.93 0.34
CA GLY A 80 4.42 1.68 -0.36
C GLY A 80 4.52 1.27 -1.83
N THR A 81 5.11 2.13 -2.64
CA THR A 81 5.45 1.79 -4.03
C THR A 81 6.56 0.76 -4.11
N GLY A 82 7.33 0.60 -3.03
CA GLY A 82 8.56 -0.16 -3.04
C GLY A 82 9.64 0.50 -3.90
N GLY A 83 10.71 -0.25 -4.14
CA GLY A 83 11.75 0.15 -5.08
C GLY A 83 12.80 1.11 -4.53
N ASP A 84 12.82 1.37 -3.23
CA ASP A 84 13.84 2.16 -2.52
C ASP A 84 15.20 1.44 -2.39
N GLY A 85 15.20 0.12 -2.54
CA GLY A 85 16.43 -0.70 -2.51
C GLY A 85 17.03 -0.90 -1.12
N VAL A 86 16.39 -0.46 -0.05
CA VAL A 86 16.93 -0.50 1.32
C VAL A 86 16.78 -1.88 1.97
N GLY A 87 15.66 -2.57 1.70
CA GLY A 87 15.40 -3.89 2.28
C GLY A 87 15.10 -3.84 3.78
N THR A 88 14.26 -2.92 4.20
CA THR A 88 13.77 -2.80 5.58
C THR A 88 12.92 -4.01 5.97
N ILE A 89 12.67 -4.18 7.27
CA ILE A 89 11.58 -5.06 7.74
C ILE A 89 10.25 -4.62 7.10
N ASN A 90 9.24 -5.49 7.11
CA ASN A 90 7.93 -5.16 6.51
C ASN A 90 7.14 -4.16 7.38
N ILE A 91 7.62 -2.90 7.45
CA ILE A 91 7.08 -1.83 8.33
C ILE A 91 5.59 -1.64 8.09
N SER A 92 5.17 -1.41 6.84
CA SER A 92 3.75 -1.18 6.50
C SER A 92 2.86 -2.36 6.88
N THR A 93 3.34 -3.63 6.74
CA THR A 93 2.55 -4.81 7.12
C THR A 93 2.45 -4.96 8.63
N ALA A 94 3.54 -4.73 9.36
CA ALA A 94 3.54 -4.72 10.81
C ALA A 94 2.61 -3.62 11.36
N SER A 95 2.66 -2.43 10.77
CA SER A 95 1.79 -1.30 11.12
C SER A 95 0.30 -1.60 10.91
N ALA A 96 -0.03 -2.37 9.87
CA ALA A 96 -1.40 -2.83 9.63
C ALA A 96 -1.93 -3.69 10.79
N PHE A 97 -1.12 -4.61 11.34
CA PHE A 97 -1.49 -5.41 12.51
C PHE A 97 -1.63 -4.56 13.77
N VAL A 98 -0.73 -3.59 13.99
CA VAL A 98 -0.83 -2.65 15.13
C VAL A 98 -2.13 -1.85 15.03
N ALA A 99 -2.41 -1.23 13.90
CA ALA A 99 -3.60 -0.42 13.67
C ALA A 99 -4.90 -1.24 13.84
N ALA A 100 -4.93 -2.48 13.35
CA ALA A 100 -6.05 -3.40 13.56
C ALA A 100 -6.26 -3.72 15.05
N SER A 101 -5.18 -3.95 15.81
CA SER A 101 -5.26 -4.20 17.26
C SER A 101 -5.79 -3.00 18.06
N MET A 102 -5.74 -1.80 17.45
CA MET A 102 -6.28 -0.55 18.00
C MET A 102 -7.69 -0.23 17.46
N GLY A 103 -8.32 -1.20 16.79
CA GLY A 103 -9.71 -1.15 16.34
C GLY A 103 -9.93 -0.41 15.02
N LEU A 104 -8.91 -0.22 14.19
CA LEU A 104 -9.09 0.20 12.79
C LEU A 104 -9.52 -0.98 11.92
N LYS A 105 -10.13 -0.68 10.78
CA LYS A 105 -10.50 -1.66 9.77
C LYS A 105 -9.51 -1.58 8.61
N VAL A 106 -8.48 -2.44 8.65
CA VAL A 106 -7.36 -2.43 7.73
C VAL A 106 -7.55 -3.50 6.66
N ALA A 107 -7.83 -3.08 5.43
CA ALA A 107 -7.83 -3.96 4.25
C ALA A 107 -6.51 -3.76 3.51
N LYS A 108 -5.48 -4.50 3.93
CA LYS A 108 -4.15 -4.34 3.35
C LYS A 108 -4.06 -5.02 1.98
N HIS A 109 -3.80 -4.22 0.95
CA HIS A 109 -3.48 -4.72 -0.38
C HIS A 109 -1.98 -4.92 -0.52
N GLY A 110 -1.56 -6.04 -1.09
CA GLY A 110 -0.13 -6.32 -1.22
C GLY A 110 0.20 -7.51 -2.10
N ASN A 111 1.50 -7.65 -2.40
CA ASN A 111 2.03 -8.70 -3.25
C ASN A 111 3.26 -9.37 -2.62
N ARG A 112 3.75 -10.43 -3.26
CA ARG A 112 5.06 -11.02 -2.96
C ARG A 112 6.17 -10.07 -3.37
N ALA A 113 7.36 -10.27 -2.81
CA ALA A 113 8.55 -9.53 -3.17
C ALA A 113 8.86 -9.62 -4.68
N VAL A 114 9.27 -8.50 -5.27
CA VAL A 114 9.81 -8.44 -6.64
C VAL A 114 11.30 -8.14 -6.61
N SER A 115 11.73 -7.21 -5.77
CA SER A 115 13.13 -6.78 -5.65
C SER A 115 13.69 -6.90 -4.23
N SER A 116 12.84 -6.90 -3.21
CA SER A 116 13.21 -7.11 -1.80
C SER A 116 13.29 -8.61 -1.45
N LYS A 117 13.79 -8.93 -0.24
CA LYS A 117 13.89 -10.32 0.24
C LYS A 117 12.55 -10.90 0.71
N ALA A 118 11.63 -10.04 1.17
CA ALA A 118 10.30 -10.41 1.64
C ALA A 118 9.28 -9.31 1.30
N GLY A 119 8.21 -9.67 0.60
CA GLY A 119 7.06 -8.79 0.34
C GLY A 119 6.00 -8.89 1.45
N ALA A 120 4.96 -8.08 1.33
CA ALA A 120 3.86 -8.10 2.29
C ALA A 120 3.16 -9.47 2.36
N ALA A 121 2.93 -10.11 1.21
CA ALA A 121 2.31 -11.42 1.14
C ALA A 121 3.17 -12.51 1.77
N ASP A 122 4.50 -12.43 1.59
CA ASP A 122 5.42 -13.41 2.15
C ASP A 122 5.41 -13.38 3.68
N LEU A 123 5.37 -12.17 4.28
CA LEU A 123 5.24 -12.01 5.74
C LEU A 123 3.88 -12.50 6.26
N VAL A 124 2.78 -12.16 5.58
CA VAL A 124 1.43 -12.56 5.98
C VAL A 124 1.27 -14.09 5.94
N GLU A 125 1.81 -14.73 4.90
CA GLU A 125 1.83 -16.19 4.78
C GLU A 125 2.71 -16.84 5.87
N ALA A 126 3.90 -16.30 6.12
CA ALA A 126 4.77 -16.75 7.21
C ALA A 126 4.10 -16.64 8.59
N ALA A 127 3.30 -15.59 8.83
CA ALA A 127 2.49 -15.43 10.04
C ALA A 127 1.35 -16.45 10.13
N GLY A 128 1.09 -17.23 9.08
CA GLY A 128 0.09 -18.30 9.06
C GLY A 128 -1.31 -17.87 8.65
N ILE A 129 -1.43 -16.72 7.96
CA ILE A 129 -2.69 -16.22 7.39
C ILE A 129 -2.77 -16.70 5.93
N PRO A 130 -3.81 -17.46 5.52
CA PRO A 130 -3.98 -17.90 4.15
C PRO A 130 -4.15 -16.71 3.17
N LEU A 131 -3.39 -16.73 2.07
CA LEU A 131 -3.46 -15.67 1.04
C LEU A 131 -4.63 -15.85 0.07
N ASP A 132 -5.23 -17.03 0.06
CA ASP A 132 -6.24 -17.47 -0.91
C ASP A 132 -7.67 -17.51 -0.35
N LEU A 133 -7.93 -16.78 0.76
CA LEU A 133 -9.28 -16.61 1.28
C LEU A 133 -10.19 -15.99 0.21
N SER A 134 -11.45 -16.48 0.13
CA SER A 134 -12.44 -15.87 -0.76
C SER A 134 -12.71 -14.40 -0.37
N PRO A 135 -13.24 -13.56 -1.28
CA PRO A 135 -13.60 -12.20 -0.92
C PRO A 135 -14.58 -12.13 0.25
N ALA A 136 -15.53 -13.08 0.37
CA ALA A 136 -16.48 -13.14 1.46
C ALA A 136 -15.80 -13.46 2.79
N SER A 137 -14.90 -14.44 2.82
CA SER A 137 -14.11 -14.76 4.02
C SER A 137 -13.15 -13.65 4.39
N SER A 138 -12.53 -13.00 3.41
CA SER A 138 -11.68 -11.81 3.66
C SER A 138 -12.48 -10.67 4.28
N ALA A 139 -13.72 -10.41 3.82
CA ALA A 139 -14.61 -9.42 4.41
C ALA A 139 -15.00 -9.81 5.85
N THR A 140 -15.37 -11.06 6.07
CA THR A 140 -15.68 -11.58 7.42
C THR A 140 -14.48 -11.45 8.36
N LEU A 141 -13.26 -11.75 7.90
CA LEU A 141 -12.03 -11.58 8.67
C LEU A 141 -11.82 -10.11 9.06
N LEU A 142 -11.99 -9.18 8.10
CA LEU A 142 -11.91 -7.74 8.36
C LEU A 142 -12.95 -7.29 9.40
N GLU A 143 -14.18 -7.75 9.29
CA GLU A 143 -15.26 -7.39 10.21
C GLU A 143 -15.03 -7.91 11.63
N ARG A 144 -14.59 -9.17 11.75
CA ARG A 144 -14.34 -9.84 13.04
C ARG A 144 -13.09 -9.35 13.76
N THR A 145 -12.00 -9.10 13.01
CA THR A 145 -10.68 -8.86 13.58
C THR A 145 -10.11 -7.46 13.29
N GLY A 146 -10.71 -6.69 12.41
CA GLY A 146 -10.15 -5.42 11.97
C GLY A 146 -9.06 -5.54 10.91
N PHE A 147 -8.72 -6.75 10.44
CA PHE A 147 -7.68 -6.95 9.43
C PHE A 147 -8.14 -7.91 8.34
N CYS A 148 -7.78 -7.64 7.09
CA CYS A 148 -7.71 -8.65 6.04
C CYS A 148 -6.55 -8.33 5.08
N PHE A 149 -6.08 -9.36 4.38
CA PHE A 149 -5.07 -9.22 3.34
C PHE A 149 -5.68 -9.51 1.97
N LEU A 150 -5.58 -8.55 1.07
CA LEU A 150 -6.08 -8.64 -0.30
C LEU A 150 -4.90 -8.91 -1.23
N PHE A 151 -4.66 -10.19 -1.54
CA PHE A 151 -3.50 -10.61 -2.32
C PHE A 151 -3.63 -10.18 -3.79
N ALA A 152 -2.74 -9.31 -4.24
CA ALA A 152 -2.84 -8.64 -5.54
C ALA A 152 -2.97 -9.63 -6.72
N GLN A 153 -2.26 -10.76 -6.71
CA GLN A 153 -2.35 -11.74 -7.79
C GLN A 153 -3.73 -12.41 -7.88
N LYS A 154 -4.41 -12.56 -6.74
CA LYS A 154 -5.78 -13.10 -6.69
C LYS A 154 -6.81 -12.07 -7.13
N TYR A 155 -6.66 -10.83 -6.65
CA TYR A 155 -7.66 -9.79 -6.89
C TYR A 155 -7.55 -9.12 -8.26
N HIS A 156 -6.38 -9.18 -8.93
CA HIS A 156 -6.16 -8.52 -10.22
C HIS A 156 -5.83 -9.51 -11.34
N PRO A 157 -6.78 -10.37 -11.77
CA PRO A 157 -6.54 -11.34 -12.84
C PRO A 157 -6.19 -10.68 -14.19
N ALA A 158 -6.61 -9.43 -14.41
CA ALA A 158 -6.28 -8.65 -15.60
C ALA A 158 -4.77 -8.40 -15.78
N MET A 159 -3.98 -8.47 -14.68
CA MET A 159 -2.52 -8.31 -14.76
C MET A 159 -1.84 -9.36 -15.66
N ARG A 160 -2.48 -10.49 -15.95
CA ARG A 160 -1.96 -11.51 -16.88
C ARG A 160 -1.67 -10.97 -18.27
N TYR A 161 -2.39 -9.94 -18.71
CA TYR A 161 -2.19 -9.32 -20.03
C TYR A 161 -0.99 -8.34 -20.05
N VAL A 162 -0.59 -7.85 -18.90
CA VAL A 162 0.44 -6.82 -18.75
C VAL A 162 1.76 -7.40 -18.25
N ALA A 163 1.72 -8.44 -17.43
CA ALA A 163 2.89 -9.02 -16.79
C ALA A 163 4.00 -9.45 -17.79
N PRO A 164 3.70 -10.11 -18.93
CA PRO A 164 4.73 -10.47 -19.90
C PRO A 164 5.44 -9.25 -20.47
N VAL A 165 4.68 -8.19 -20.83
CA VAL A 165 5.22 -6.95 -21.39
C VAL A 165 6.13 -6.25 -20.36
N ARG A 166 5.69 -6.13 -19.12
CA ARG A 166 6.51 -5.55 -18.02
C ARG A 166 7.81 -6.32 -17.81
N GLY A 167 7.72 -7.67 -17.84
CA GLY A 167 8.89 -8.55 -17.74
C GLY A 167 9.88 -8.37 -18.87
N ALA A 168 9.40 -8.10 -20.09
CA ALA A 168 10.23 -7.86 -21.27
C ALA A 168 10.86 -6.46 -21.25
N LEU A 169 10.13 -5.44 -20.85
CA LEU A 169 10.60 -4.05 -20.80
C LEU A 169 11.73 -3.84 -19.77
N LYS A 170 11.69 -4.54 -18.64
CA LYS A 170 12.66 -4.43 -17.53
C LYS A 170 12.89 -3.00 -17.00
N ASN A 171 11.96 -2.11 -17.30
CA ASN A 171 11.96 -0.71 -16.85
C ASN A 171 10.72 -0.46 -15.97
N PRO A 172 10.77 0.50 -15.05
CA PRO A 172 9.59 0.99 -14.38
C PRO A 172 8.53 1.45 -15.38
N THR A 173 7.28 1.28 -15.02
CA THR A 173 6.13 1.72 -15.82
C THR A 173 5.07 2.29 -14.87
N ILE A 174 4.01 2.86 -15.38
CA ILE A 174 2.87 3.34 -14.59
C ILE A 174 2.35 2.29 -13.59
N PHE A 175 2.52 0.99 -13.88
CA PHE A 175 2.16 -0.11 -12.97
C PHE A 175 2.98 -0.16 -11.68
N ASN A 176 4.12 0.50 -11.62
CA ASN A 176 4.87 0.67 -10.38
C ASN A 176 4.25 1.75 -9.47
N LEU A 177 3.45 2.65 -10.04
CA LEU A 177 2.76 3.71 -9.33
C LEU A 177 1.34 3.32 -8.93
N ILE A 178 0.62 2.58 -9.80
CA ILE A 178 -0.78 2.26 -9.53
C ILE A 178 -0.98 1.07 -8.57
N GLY A 179 0.05 0.26 -8.31
CA GLY A 179 -0.06 -0.87 -7.36
C GLY A 179 -0.73 -0.49 -6.03
N PRO A 180 -0.27 0.57 -5.35
CA PRO A 180 -0.91 1.11 -4.15
C PRO A 180 -2.31 1.67 -4.36
N LEU A 181 -2.67 2.06 -5.57
CA LEU A 181 -3.92 2.77 -5.90
C LEU A 181 -5.05 1.84 -6.34
N VAL A 182 -4.77 0.55 -6.53
CA VAL A 182 -5.77 -0.42 -7.07
C VAL A 182 -6.35 -1.35 -6.00
N ASN A 183 -6.21 -1.02 -4.72
CA ASN A 183 -6.86 -1.79 -3.66
C ASN A 183 -8.36 -1.94 -3.95
N PRO A 184 -8.90 -3.18 -4.01
CA PRO A 184 -10.31 -3.41 -4.34
C PRO A 184 -11.27 -3.07 -3.20
N ALA A 185 -10.78 -2.80 -1.99
CA ALA A 185 -11.62 -2.39 -0.86
C ALA A 185 -12.11 -0.93 -1.02
N PRO A 186 -13.31 -0.60 -0.50
CA PRO A 186 -13.82 0.76 -0.49
C PRO A 186 -13.09 1.61 0.57
N LEU A 187 -11.87 2.04 0.25
CA LEU A 187 -11.03 2.79 1.17
C LEU A 187 -11.60 4.18 1.48
N SER A 188 -11.61 4.53 2.76
CA SER A 188 -11.81 5.91 3.23
C SER A 188 -10.47 6.62 3.44
N TYR A 189 -9.46 5.87 3.88
CA TYR A 189 -8.15 6.39 4.28
C TYR A 189 -7.02 5.60 3.67
N GLN A 190 -5.87 6.25 3.47
CA GLN A 190 -4.66 5.57 3.00
C GLN A 190 -3.39 6.27 3.48
N VAL A 191 -2.43 5.48 3.97
CA VAL A 191 -1.02 5.90 4.08
C VAL A 191 -0.27 5.26 2.91
N LEU A 192 0.34 6.09 2.07
CA LEU A 192 1.04 5.65 0.86
C LEU A 192 2.46 6.19 0.85
N GLY A 193 3.44 5.30 0.94
CA GLY A 193 4.84 5.64 0.79
C GLY A 193 5.30 5.65 -0.67
N VAL A 194 6.16 6.59 -1.03
CA VAL A 194 6.81 6.65 -2.34
C VAL A 194 8.32 6.62 -2.21
N GLY A 195 8.97 5.74 -2.98
CA GLY A 195 10.43 5.54 -2.93
C GLY A 195 11.26 6.69 -3.49
N LYS A 196 10.62 7.67 -4.15
CA LYS A 196 11.28 8.85 -4.75
C LYS A 196 10.49 10.12 -4.47
N PRO A 197 11.14 11.24 -4.08
CA PRO A 197 10.45 12.47 -3.72
C PRO A 197 9.67 13.09 -4.88
N GLU A 198 10.12 12.92 -6.13
CA GLU A 198 9.42 13.44 -7.32
C GLU A 198 8.04 12.80 -7.53
N LEU A 199 7.76 11.67 -6.89
CA LEU A 199 6.47 10.99 -6.97
C LEU A 199 5.41 11.54 -5.99
N LEU A 200 5.81 12.30 -4.97
CA LEU A 200 4.91 12.81 -3.94
C LEU A 200 3.72 13.57 -4.55
N ASP A 201 4.00 14.58 -5.37
CA ASP A 201 2.96 15.45 -5.90
C ASP A 201 2.10 14.77 -6.97
N VAL A 202 2.69 13.93 -7.82
CA VAL A 202 1.94 13.24 -8.87
C VAL A 202 1.00 12.18 -8.29
N VAL A 203 1.45 11.44 -7.27
CA VAL A 203 0.62 10.44 -6.57
C VAL A 203 -0.44 11.10 -5.72
N ALA A 204 -0.12 12.18 -5.00
CA ALA A 204 -1.10 12.93 -4.21
C ALA A 204 -2.24 13.47 -5.08
N LYS A 205 -1.92 14.07 -6.23
CA LYS A 205 -2.93 14.55 -7.20
C LYS A 205 -3.79 13.41 -7.77
N ALA A 206 -3.20 12.25 -8.03
CA ALA A 206 -3.96 11.07 -8.48
C ALA A 206 -4.94 10.59 -7.39
N LEU A 207 -4.52 10.57 -6.11
CA LEU A 207 -5.38 10.20 -4.98
C LEU A 207 -6.57 11.16 -4.80
N VAL A 208 -6.38 12.46 -5.00
CA VAL A 208 -7.49 13.45 -5.00
C VAL A 208 -8.55 13.04 -6.03
N SER A 209 -8.12 12.71 -7.25
CA SER A 209 -9.03 12.28 -8.32
C SER A 209 -9.74 10.96 -8.00
N LEU A 210 -9.15 10.10 -7.18
CA LEU A 210 -9.73 8.82 -6.76
C LEU A 210 -10.69 8.93 -5.58
N GLY A 211 -10.85 10.12 -4.97
CA GLY A 211 -11.92 10.45 -4.04
C GLY A 211 -11.77 9.89 -2.63
N LEU A 212 -10.55 9.66 -2.12
CA LEU A 212 -10.34 9.30 -0.73
C LEU A 212 -10.74 10.44 0.20
N LYS A 213 -11.25 10.12 1.41
CA LYS A 213 -11.63 11.12 2.40
C LYS A 213 -10.41 11.83 2.99
N HIS A 214 -9.37 11.05 3.34
CA HIS A 214 -8.16 11.55 3.96
C HIS A 214 -7.01 10.58 3.64
N ALA A 215 -5.87 11.09 3.18
CA ALA A 215 -4.70 10.27 2.87
C ALA A 215 -3.39 11.01 3.14
N LEU A 216 -2.33 10.26 3.39
CA LEU A 216 -0.96 10.76 3.44
C LEU A 216 -0.13 10.09 2.35
N VAL A 217 0.55 10.88 1.53
CA VAL A 217 1.63 10.40 0.67
C VAL A 217 2.94 10.84 1.30
N VAL A 218 3.85 9.90 1.57
CA VAL A 218 5.05 10.16 2.35
C VAL A 218 6.33 9.69 1.61
N HIS A 219 7.42 10.43 1.84
CA HIS A 219 8.76 10.05 1.42
C HIS A 219 9.74 10.35 2.56
N GLY A 220 10.36 9.32 3.12
CA GLY A 220 11.24 9.45 4.27
C GLY A 220 12.70 9.34 3.90
N SER A 221 13.35 10.44 3.48
CA SER A 221 14.80 10.51 3.27
C SER A 221 15.39 9.34 2.47
N GLY A 222 14.75 9.01 1.34
CA GLY A 222 15.19 7.93 0.42
C GLY A 222 14.44 6.61 0.59
N THR A 223 13.42 6.55 1.45
CA THR A 223 12.56 5.37 1.64
C THR A 223 11.11 5.70 1.37
N ASP A 224 10.29 4.67 1.11
CA ASP A 224 8.82 4.78 1.03
C ASP A 224 8.12 4.56 2.39
N GLU A 225 8.79 4.96 3.47
CA GLU A 225 8.32 4.85 4.86
C GLU A 225 8.49 6.19 5.61
N PHE A 226 7.94 6.32 6.81
CA PHE A 226 8.32 7.38 7.73
C PHE A 226 9.76 7.15 8.20
N ALA A 227 10.64 8.14 7.97
CA ALA A 227 12.06 7.98 8.24
C ALA A 227 12.37 8.09 9.74
N VAL A 228 13.21 7.18 10.24
CA VAL A 228 13.87 7.32 11.55
C VAL A 228 15.23 8.00 11.42
N HIS A 229 15.77 8.13 10.20
CA HIS A 229 17.14 8.59 9.92
C HIS A 229 17.23 10.01 9.34
N GLY A 230 16.09 10.65 9.16
CA GLY A 230 16.01 11.99 8.59
C GLY A 230 14.58 12.49 8.44
N PRO A 231 14.36 13.63 7.80
CA PRO A 231 13.03 14.17 7.63
C PRO A 231 12.15 13.33 6.71
N THR A 232 10.85 13.36 6.96
CA THR A 232 9.81 12.78 6.10
C THR A 232 9.04 13.90 5.44
N GLU A 233 9.05 13.95 4.11
CA GLU A 233 8.19 14.84 3.32
C GLU A 233 6.80 14.23 3.20
N ILE A 234 5.76 15.04 3.41
CA ILE A 234 4.37 14.59 3.49
C ILE A 234 3.50 15.44 2.56
N ARG A 235 2.59 14.78 1.87
CA ARG A 235 1.44 15.39 1.20
C ARG A 235 0.19 14.84 1.88
N GLU A 236 -0.50 15.70 2.59
CA GLU A 236 -1.77 15.38 3.23
C GLU A 236 -2.92 15.77 2.32
N ILE A 237 -3.74 14.80 1.97
CA ILE A 237 -4.91 14.96 1.10
C ILE A 237 -6.15 14.97 1.99
N THR A 238 -6.93 16.04 1.90
CA THR A 238 -8.24 16.18 2.53
C THR A 238 -9.27 16.66 1.51
N GLN A 239 -10.52 16.83 1.92
CA GLN A 239 -11.54 17.44 1.06
C GLN A 239 -11.25 18.90 0.72
N GLU A 240 -10.40 19.58 1.49
CA GLU A 240 -10.00 20.97 1.27
C GLU A 240 -8.84 21.09 0.27
N GLY A 241 -8.15 19.99 -0.03
CA GLY A 241 -7.04 19.94 -0.97
C GLY A 241 -5.81 19.20 -0.47
N ILE A 242 -4.64 19.61 -0.96
CA ILE A 242 -3.35 19.01 -0.60
C ILE A 242 -2.55 20.02 0.23
N ALA A 243 -2.21 19.64 1.46
CA ALA A 243 -1.22 20.33 2.27
C ALA A 243 0.15 19.64 2.12
N SER A 244 1.23 20.42 2.15
CA SER A 244 2.61 19.92 2.03
C SER A 244 3.41 20.40 3.22
N PHE A 245 4.04 19.48 3.91
CA PHE A 245 4.91 19.77 5.07
C PHE A 245 5.97 18.67 5.23
N THR A 246 6.91 18.91 6.13
CA THR A 246 7.99 17.98 6.45
C THR A 246 8.07 17.84 7.97
N LEU A 247 8.29 16.63 8.45
CA LEU A 247 8.50 16.36 9.88
C LEU A 247 9.81 15.62 10.09
N THR A 248 10.52 16.00 11.15
CA THR A 248 11.69 15.26 11.64
C THR A 248 11.24 14.05 12.46
N PRO A 249 12.14 13.07 12.72
CA PRO A 249 11.82 11.98 13.64
C PRO A 249 11.33 12.45 15.01
N GLU A 250 11.96 13.48 15.57
CA GLU A 250 11.60 14.04 16.89
C GLU A 250 10.20 14.66 16.88
N GLU A 251 9.82 15.35 15.79
CA GLU A 251 8.47 15.90 15.61
C GLU A 251 7.42 14.80 15.46
N LEU A 252 7.80 13.62 14.97
CA LEU A 252 6.97 12.43 14.94
C LEU A 252 6.91 11.70 16.30
N GLY A 253 7.73 12.11 17.28
CA GLY A 253 7.83 11.47 18.61
C GLY A 253 8.70 10.21 18.62
N ILE A 254 9.65 10.09 17.69
CA ILE A 254 10.59 8.97 17.59
C ILE A 254 12.05 9.44 17.69
N THR A 255 12.91 8.52 18.11
CA THR A 255 14.34 8.80 18.28
C THR A 255 15.07 8.63 16.96
N PRO A 256 15.88 9.61 16.52
CA PRO A 256 16.71 9.44 15.34
C PRO A 256 17.64 8.24 15.45
N ALA A 257 17.66 7.43 14.39
CA ALA A 257 18.47 6.23 14.33
C ALA A 257 19.02 6.00 12.89
N PRO A 258 20.16 5.34 12.73
CA PRO A 258 20.66 5.00 11.40
C PRO A 258 19.69 4.11 10.60
N LEU A 259 19.58 4.36 9.29
CA LEU A 259 18.75 3.54 8.38
C LEU A 259 19.11 2.05 8.44
N SER A 260 20.38 1.72 8.68
CA SER A 260 20.86 0.34 8.82
C SER A 260 20.17 -0.45 9.95
N GLU A 261 19.60 0.22 10.95
CA GLU A 261 18.86 -0.44 12.03
C GLU A 261 17.47 -0.93 11.60
N LEU A 262 16.96 -0.48 10.45
CA LEU A 262 15.68 -0.92 9.89
C LEU A 262 15.81 -2.15 8.98
N VAL A 263 17.03 -2.56 8.62
CA VAL A 263 17.26 -3.66 7.68
C VAL A 263 16.67 -4.96 8.20
N GLY A 264 15.93 -5.64 7.32
CA GLY A 264 15.34 -6.95 7.57
C GLY A 264 16.04 -8.08 6.83
N GLY A 265 15.41 -9.25 6.85
CA GLY A 265 15.83 -10.47 6.18
C GLY A 265 14.78 -11.00 5.20
N ASP A 266 14.71 -12.33 5.13
CA ASP A 266 13.61 -13.03 4.47
C ASP A 266 12.31 -12.96 5.33
N ALA A 267 11.26 -13.64 4.86
CA ALA A 267 9.96 -13.58 5.51
C ALA A 267 9.98 -14.16 6.94
N GLU A 268 10.73 -15.23 7.17
CA GLU A 268 10.83 -15.88 8.48
C GLU A 268 11.60 -15.00 9.46
N GLU A 269 12.72 -14.41 9.02
CA GLU A 269 13.49 -13.49 9.84
C GLU A 269 12.70 -12.22 10.15
N ASN A 270 11.99 -11.64 9.17
CA ASN A 270 11.15 -10.47 9.40
C ASN A 270 10.00 -10.78 10.36
N LEU A 271 9.38 -11.96 10.26
CA LEU A 271 8.34 -12.39 11.20
C LEU A 271 8.91 -12.52 12.62
N ARG A 272 10.11 -13.09 12.77
CA ARG A 272 10.78 -13.21 14.07
C ARG A 272 11.02 -11.82 14.70
N LEU A 273 11.61 -10.90 13.96
CA LEU A 273 11.90 -9.52 14.42
C LEU A 273 10.60 -8.79 14.80
N ILE A 274 9.57 -8.86 13.96
CA ILE A 274 8.27 -8.22 14.20
C ILE A 274 7.55 -8.85 15.40
N SER A 275 7.65 -10.16 15.59
CA SER A 275 7.06 -10.85 16.74
C SER A 275 7.72 -10.41 18.05
N GLU A 276 9.03 -10.19 18.07
CA GLU A 276 9.72 -9.63 19.25
C GLU A 276 9.23 -8.20 19.56
N ILE A 277 9.01 -7.38 18.53
CA ILE A 277 8.46 -6.02 18.68
C ILE A 277 7.04 -6.09 19.25
N PHE A 278 6.19 -6.98 18.74
CA PHE A 278 4.81 -7.16 19.22
C PHE A 278 4.73 -7.73 20.65
N ALA A 279 5.78 -8.42 21.10
CA ALA A 279 5.94 -8.85 22.49
C ALA A 279 6.51 -7.76 23.42
N GLY A 280 6.61 -6.49 22.96
CA GLY A 280 7.17 -5.37 23.74
C GLY A 280 8.70 -5.37 23.84
N LYS A 281 9.38 -6.18 23.00
CA LYS A 281 10.84 -6.32 22.93
C LYS A 281 11.35 -5.78 21.59
N GLY A 282 12.40 -6.27 21.04
CA GLY A 282 12.88 -5.90 19.70
C GLY A 282 13.65 -4.56 19.67
N ALA A 283 14.20 -4.25 18.48
CA ALA A 283 15.04 -3.08 18.27
C ALA A 283 14.22 -1.76 18.35
N PRO A 284 14.70 -0.73 19.07
CA PRO A 284 13.96 0.53 19.20
C PRO A 284 13.63 1.18 17.87
N ALA A 285 14.59 1.31 16.95
CA ALA A 285 14.38 1.97 15.65
C ALA A 285 13.29 1.28 14.81
N GLN A 286 13.27 -0.06 14.76
CA GLN A 286 12.24 -0.82 14.05
C GLN A 286 10.86 -0.65 14.71
N ARG A 287 10.79 -0.69 16.04
CA ARG A 287 9.56 -0.45 16.80
C ARG A 287 9.01 0.95 16.56
N GLU A 288 9.87 1.96 16.55
CA GLU A 288 9.50 3.36 16.36
C GLU A 288 9.07 3.64 14.92
N ALA A 289 9.70 3.03 13.90
CA ALA A 289 9.26 3.11 12.52
C ALA A 289 7.85 2.53 12.33
N ILE A 290 7.57 1.35 12.93
CA ILE A 290 6.22 0.76 12.93
C ILE A 290 5.23 1.68 13.66
N ALA A 291 5.63 2.27 14.79
CA ALA A 291 4.77 3.15 15.55
C ALA A 291 4.41 4.44 14.81
N ALA A 292 5.38 5.07 14.11
CA ALA A 292 5.13 6.26 13.30
C ALA A 292 4.11 5.99 12.19
N THR A 293 4.30 4.89 11.46
CA THR A 293 3.36 4.50 10.39
C THR A 293 1.98 4.12 10.94
N SER A 294 1.91 3.38 12.06
CA SER A 294 0.64 3.05 12.74
C SER A 294 -0.04 4.30 13.29
N GLY A 295 0.75 5.22 13.86
CA GLY A 295 0.29 6.51 14.36
C GLY A 295 -0.34 7.37 13.27
N ALA A 296 0.25 7.38 12.08
CA ALA A 296 -0.31 8.05 10.92
C ALA A 296 -1.68 7.45 10.52
N MET A 297 -1.84 6.13 10.61
CA MET A 297 -3.13 5.48 10.37
C MET A 297 -4.19 5.89 11.41
N LEU A 298 -3.80 6.02 12.69
CA LEU A 298 -4.68 6.49 13.75
C LEU A 298 -5.09 7.94 13.54
N TYR A 299 -4.17 8.80 13.13
CA TYR A 299 -4.42 10.20 12.80
C TYR A 299 -5.44 10.33 11.67
N LEU A 300 -5.23 9.62 10.56
CA LEU A 300 -6.15 9.63 9.42
C LEU A 300 -7.58 9.19 9.80
N ALA A 301 -7.69 8.24 10.70
CA ALA A 301 -8.98 7.72 11.19
C ALA A 301 -9.60 8.56 12.32
N GLY A 302 -9.01 9.71 12.68
CA GLY A 302 -9.49 10.59 13.73
C GLY A 302 -9.37 10.02 15.15
N LYS A 303 -8.52 9.02 15.35
CA LYS A 303 -8.22 8.43 16.68
C LYS A 303 -7.04 9.11 17.39
N ALA A 304 -6.35 10.00 16.71
CA ALA A 304 -5.30 10.86 17.23
C ALA A 304 -5.45 12.26 16.64
N GLU A 305 -5.12 13.28 17.40
CA GLU A 305 -5.22 14.70 17.00
C GLU A 305 -4.00 15.15 16.17
N SER A 306 -2.90 14.39 16.23
CA SER A 306 -1.67 14.66 15.48
C SER A 306 -0.91 13.37 15.17
N LEU A 307 0.03 13.44 14.23
CA LEU A 307 0.93 12.32 13.90
C LEU A 307 1.78 11.90 15.11
N ASN A 308 2.27 12.87 15.89
CA ASN A 308 3.02 12.63 17.13
C ASN A 308 2.18 11.86 18.16
N GLN A 309 0.97 12.34 18.47
CA GLN A 309 0.08 11.66 19.41
C GLN A 309 -0.28 10.24 18.92
N GLY A 310 -0.50 10.07 17.60
CA GLY A 310 -0.74 8.76 17.03
C GLY A 310 0.44 7.81 17.25
N THR A 311 1.67 8.31 17.07
CA THR A 311 2.91 7.56 17.33
C THR A 311 3.03 7.14 18.79
N GLU A 312 2.75 8.05 19.74
CA GLU A 312 2.76 7.75 21.18
C GLU A 312 1.75 6.64 21.54
N LEU A 313 0.53 6.72 21.00
CA LEU A 313 -0.50 5.70 21.19
C LEU A 313 -0.05 4.34 20.64
N ALA A 314 0.56 4.31 19.45
CA ALA A 314 1.07 3.09 18.84
C ALA A 314 2.25 2.49 19.63
N LEU A 315 3.17 3.30 20.14
CA LEU A 315 4.25 2.85 21.03
C LEU A 315 3.71 2.23 22.33
N SER A 316 2.69 2.84 22.92
CA SER A 316 2.00 2.30 24.10
C SER A 316 1.37 0.94 23.80
N GLN A 317 0.69 0.81 22.66
CA GLN A 317 0.07 -0.45 22.22
C GLN A 317 1.11 -1.56 22.00
N LEU A 318 2.21 -1.24 21.32
CA LEU A 318 3.33 -2.16 21.11
C LEU A 318 3.95 -2.64 22.43
N SER A 319 4.07 -1.73 23.41
CA SER A 319 4.67 -2.04 24.71
C SER A 319 3.77 -2.92 25.59
N SER A 320 2.46 -2.95 25.34
CA SER A 320 1.48 -3.72 26.12
C SER A 320 1.46 -5.21 25.82
N GLY A 321 2.04 -5.63 24.68
CA GLY A 321 1.94 -7.01 24.17
C GLY A 321 0.57 -7.35 23.54
N ALA A 322 -0.39 -6.42 23.50
CA ALA A 322 -1.73 -6.66 22.98
C ALA A 322 -1.72 -6.95 21.46
N VAL A 323 -0.73 -6.42 20.73
CA VAL A 323 -0.58 -6.67 19.28
C VAL A 323 -0.32 -8.14 19.00
N ALA A 324 0.54 -8.81 19.79
CA ALA A 324 0.82 -10.23 19.64
C ALA A 324 -0.45 -11.08 19.81
N SER A 325 -1.19 -10.85 20.89
CA SER A 325 -2.46 -11.57 21.16
C SER A 325 -3.52 -11.32 20.07
N HIS A 326 -3.53 -10.10 19.51
CA HIS A 326 -4.45 -9.77 18.42
C HIS A 326 -4.06 -10.46 17.12
N LEU A 327 -2.76 -10.57 16.80
CA LEU A 327 -2.27 -11.32 15.65
C LEU A 327 -2.67 -12.80 15.75
N ASP A 328 -2.54 -13.43 16.93
CA ASP A 328 -3.02 -14.81 17.15
C ASP A 328 -4.53 -14.96 16.86
N THR A 329 -5.31 -13.93 17.22
CA THR A 329 -6.76 -13.90 16.91
C THR A 329 -7.01 -13.78 15.40
N ILE A 330 -6.24 -12.96 14.69
CA ILE A 330 -6.34 -12.83 13.22
C ILE A 330 -6.01 -14.18 12.57
N VAL A 331 -4.90 -14.80 12.96
CA VAL A 331 -4.42 -16.08 12.39
C VAL A 331 -5.45 -17.20 12.63
N SER A 332 -5.93 -17.35 13.86
CA SER A 332 -6.91 -18.39 14.20
C SER A 332 -8.23 -18.20 13.46
N THR A 333 -8.72 -16.96 13.38
CA THR A 333 -9.95 -16.65 12.63
C THR A 333 -9.78 -16.89 11.13
N ALA A 334 -8.63 -16.51 10.55
CA ALA A 334 -8.36 -16.73 9.13
C ALA A 334 -8.31 -18.23 8.77
N ARG A 335 -7.71 -19.06 9.64
CA ARG A 335 -7.67 -20.51 9.47
C ARG A 335 -9.05 -21.14 9.60
N GLU A 336 -9.84 -20.74 10.59
CA GLU A 336 -11.24 -21.17 10.74
C GLU A 336 -12.04 -20.89 9.46
N LEU A 337 -11.95 -19.69 8.93
CA LEU A 337 -12.66 -19.29 7.70
C LEU A 337 -12.18 -20.10 6.49
N LYS A 338 -10.88 -20.41 6.41
CA LYS A 338 -10.35 -21.25 5.33
C LYS A 338 -10.82 -22.70 5.41
N GLU A 339 -10.93 -23.23 6.60
CA GLU A 339 -11.49 -24.59 6.83
C GLU A 339 -12.96 -24.65 6.42
N GLN A 340 -13.75 -23.60 6.72
CA GLN A 340 -15.15 -23.50 6.32
C GLN A 340 -15.34 -23.42 4.79
N GLU A 341 -14.42 -22.76 4.05
CA GLU A 341 -14.43 -22.74 2.59
C GLU A 341 -14.19 -24.12 1.94
N ASN A 342 -13.48 -24.98 2.64
CA ASN A 342 -13.10 -26.32 2.12
C ASN A 342 -14.15 -27.41 2.44
N GLN A 343 -15.18 -27.07 3.21
CA GLN A 343 -16.32 -27.97 3.53
C GLN A 343 -17.46 -27.79 2.55
#